data_22073e3c1ec2cca878cff3d462daedd4
#
_entry.id   22073e3c1ec2cca878cff3d462daedd4
#
_cell.length_a   1.000
_cell.length_b   1.000
_cell.length_c   1.000
_cell.angle_alpha   90.00
_cell.angle_beta   90.00
_cell.angle_gamma   90.00
#
_symmetry.space_group_name_H-M   'P 1'
#
loop_
_entity.id
_entity.type
_entity.pdbx_description
1 polymer ?
#
loop_
_entity_poly.entity_id
_entity_poly.type
_entity_poly.pdbx_seq_one_letter_code
_entity_poly.pdbx_strand_id
1 'polypeptide(L)'
;MSITEIKKFLTENSEEKYRDFSFGLIKKSDYPLIGVRLPTLKRLANEICRDGCGESFLNECDFSSMEMLFLYSYVLGKIKADIEVLWRYFCKAAEHTDNWSTCDILCQSFKQCEKNKDFVLEKLIDFLESGKTYYMRIAVVMLMTYYLTDEYIDTVLRFADKFKNDGYYYKMG
;
A
#
# COMPACT_ATOMS: atom_id res chain seq x y z
N MET A 1 -11.17 0.64 18.78
CA MET A 1 -9.92 -0.10 19.11
C MET A 1 -8.76 0.88 19.04
N SER A 2 -7.98 1.01 20.12
CA SER A 2 -6.80 1.89 20.19
C SER A 2 -5.57 1.27 19.49
N ILE A 3 -4.56 2.09 19.12
CA ILE A 3 -3.29 1.60 18.56
C ILE A 3 -2.61 0.58 19.49
N THR A 4 -2.67 0.80 20.82
CA THR A 4 -2.10 -0.13 21.80
C THR A 4 -2.79 -1.49 21.78
N GLU A 5 -4.12 -1.54 21.69
CA GLU A 5 -4.88 -2.79 21.57
C GLU A 5 -4.57 -3.51 20.25
N ILE A 6 -4.44 -2.77 19.16
CA ILE A 6 -4.04 -3.32 17.85
C ILE A 6 -2.66 -3.97 17.94
N LYS A 7 -1.66 -3.28 18.50
CA LYS A 7 -0.31 -3.82 18.66
C LYS A 7 -0.29 -5.07 19.54
N LYS A 8 -1.05 -5.08 20.63
CA LYS A 8 -1.22 -6.26 21.48
C LYS A 8 -1.80 -7.43 20.67
N PHE A 9 -2.88 -7.18 19.91
CA PHE A 9 -3.49 -8.19 19.04
C PHE A 9 -2.49 -8.75 18.01
N LEU A 10 -1.69 -7.88 17.37
CA LEU A 10 -0.67 -8.32 16.42
C LEU A 10 0.37 -9.24 17.07
N THR A 11 0.84 -8.89 18.28
CA THR A 11 1.80 -9.70 19.03
C THR A 11 1.22 -11.06 19.42
N GLU A 12 -0.03 -11.11 19.88
CA GLU A 12 -0.71 -12.35 20.29
C GLU A 12 -1.03 -13.28 19.11
N ASN A 13 -1.12 -12.75 17.89
CA ASN A 13 -1.40 -13.52 16.66
C ASN A 13 -0.17 -13.71 15.76
N SER A 14 1.02 -13.47 16.29
CA SER A 14 2.28 -13.68 15.57
C SER A 14 2.68 -15.14 15.49
N GLU A 15 3.25 -15.52 14.35
CA GLU A 15 3.78 -16.85 14.10
C GLU A 15 5.26 -16.75 13.66
N GLU A 16 6.19 -17.22 14.47
CA GLU A 16 7.63 -17.13 14.21
C GLU A 16 8.04 -17.75 12.88
N LYS A 17 7.56 -18.96 12.59
CA LYS A 17 7.85 -19.65 11.32
C LYS A 17 7.36 -18.87 10.10
N TYR A 18 6.19 -18.23 10.21
CA TYR A 18 5.64 -17.39 9.14
C TYR A 18 6.43 -16.11 8.98
N ARG A 19 6.83 -15.49 10.08
CA ARG A 19 7.71 -14.32 10.09
C ARG A 19 9.00 -14.60 9.33
N ASP A 20 9.71 -15.67 9.72
CA ASP A 20 11.03 -16.01 9.17
C ASP A 20 10.93 -16.36 7.67
N PHE A 21 9.91 -17.11 7.29
CA PHE A 21 9.62 -17.40 5.87
C PHE A 21 9.37 -16.13 5.08
N SER A 22 8.47 -15.26 5.57
CA SER A 22 8.09 -14.04 4.87
C SER A 22 9.24 -13.04 4.77
N PHE A 23 10.04 -12.90 5.84
CA PHE A 23 11.22 -12.06 5.84
C PHE A 23 12.28 -12.55 4.84
N GLY A 24 12.43 -13.85 4.69
CA GLY A 24 13.31 -14.46 3.68
C GLY A 24 12.93 -14.07 2.24
N LEU A 25 11.65 -13.85 1.96
CA LEU A 25 11.17 -13.39 0.65
C LEU A 25 11.35 -11.87 0.44
N ILE A 26 11.14 -11.08 1.49
CA ILE A 26 11.23 -9.60 1.43
C ILE A 26 12.69 -9.14 1.42
N LYS A 27 13.57 -9.86 2.11
CA LYS A 27 15.02 -9.65 2.24
C LYS A 27 15.45 -8.38 2.96
N LYS A 28 14.77 -7.24 2.79
CA LYS A 28 15.13 -5.98 3.41
C LYS A 28 13.89 -5.12 3.63
N SER A 29 13.79 -4.57 4.84
CA SER A 29 12.85 -3.50 5.21
C SER A 29 13.41 -2.76 6.44
N ASP A 30 13.11 -1.48 6.54
CA ASP A 30 13.42 -0.66 7.73
C ASP A 30 12.39 -0.91 8.85
N TYR A 31 11.29 -1.61 8.54
CA TYR A 31 10.22 -1.95 9.47
C TYR A 31 10.29 -3.42 9.89
N PRO A 32 10.19 -3.71 11.20
CA PRO A 32 10.14 -5.08 11.68
C PRO A 32 8.89 -5.82 11.15
N LEU A 33 9.05 -7.11 10.86
CA LEU A 33 7.96 -8.01 10.56
C LEU A 33 7.61 -8.81 11.83
N ILE A 34 6.36 -8.74 12.27
CA ILE A 34 5.86 -9.41 13.48
C ILE A 34 5.55 -10.88 13.20
N GLY A 35 4.98 -11.16 12.02
CA GLY A 35 4.62 -12.52 11.58
C GLY A 35 3.12 -12.81 11.67
N VAL A 36 2.26 -11.82 11.48
CA VAL A 36 0.80 -12.01 11.44
C VAL A 36 0.34 -12.27 10.01
N ARG A 37 -0.43 -13.34 9.81
CA ARG A 37 -0.92 -13.72 8.48
C ARG A 37 -1.86 -12.69 7.87
N LEU A 38 -1.74 -12.44 6.58
CA LEU A 38 -2.57 -11.47 5.85
C LEU A 38 -4.10 -11.67 6.02
N PRO A 39 -4.66 -12.90 6.04
CA PRO A 39 -6.09 -13.09 6.32
C PRO A 39 -6.52 -12.57 7.70
N THR A 40 -5.67 -12.71 8.72
CA THR A 40 -5.92 -12.17 10.07
C THR A 40 -5.93 -10.64 10.05
N LEU A 41 -4.99 -10.00 9.34
CA LEU A 41 -4.96 -8.54 9.17
C LEU A 41 -6.18 -8.03 8.40
N LYS A 42 -6.62 -8.72 7.35
CA LYS A 42 -7.86 -8.37 6.61
C LYS A 42 -9.10 -8.44 7.49
N ARG A 43 -9.20 -9.45 8.37
CA ARG A 43 -10.29 -9.57 9.34
C ARG A 43 -10.26 -8.41 10.35
N LEU A 44 -9.09 -8.11 10.91
CA LEU A 44 -8.91 -6.99 11.83
C LEU A 44 -9.29 -5.65 11.17
N ALA A 45 -8.89 -5.42 9.92
CA ALA A 45 -9.29 -4.23 9.17
C ALA A 45 -10.82 -4.11 9.01
N ASN A 46 -11.52 -5.25 8.80
CA ASN A 46 -12.98 -5.27 8.76
C ASN A 46 -13.61 -4.89 10.10
N GLU A 47 -13.04 -5.37 11.21
CA GLU A 47 -13.50 -5.06 12.56
C GLU A 47 -13.31 -3.57 12.87
N ILE A 48 -12.14 -3.00 12.63
CA ILE A 48 -11.82 -1.57 12.80
C ILE A 48 -12.83 -0.70 12.02
N CYS A 49 -13.10 -1.04 10.76
CA CYS A 49 -14.03 -0.26 9.93
C CYS A 49 -15.49 -0.42 10.39
N ARG A 50 -15.92 -1.64 10.74
CA ARG A 50 -17.27 -1.90 11.25
C ARG A 50 -17.55 -1.14 12.54
N ASP A 51 -16.57 -1.02 13.41
CA ASP A 51 -16.69 -0.33 14.70
C ASP A 51 -16.56 1.21 14.55
N GLY A 52 -16.48 1.73 13.32
CA GLY A 52 -16.39 3.16 13.04
C GLY A 52 -15.03 3.78 13.38
N CYS A 53 -14.01 2.97 13.67
CA CYS A 53 -12.69 3.44 14.09
C CYS A 53 -11.69 3.64 12.93
N GLY A 54 -12.11 3.42 11.68
CA GLY A 54 -11.18 3.39 10.54
C GLY A 54 -10.43 4.71 10.33
N GLU A 55 -11.13 5.84 10.36
CA GLU A 55 -10.51 7.15 10.14
C GLU A 55 -9.59 7.56 11.30
N SER A 56 -9.99 7.31 12.54
CA SER A 56 -9.14 7.50 13.73
C SER A 56 -7.87 6.66 13.62
N PHE A 57 -7.99 5.38 13.23
CA PHE A 57 -6.84 4.52 13.01
C PHE A 57 -5.89 5.08 11.94
N LEU A 58 -6.40 5.55 10.77
CA LEU A 58 -5.56 6.13 9.71
C LEU A 58 -4.81 7.39 10.19
N ASN A 59 -5.44 8.19 11.04
CA ASN A 59 -4.81 9.39 11.59
C ASN A 59 -3.71 9.04 12.61
N GLU A 60 -3.94 8.07 13.48
CA GLU A 60 -3.10 7.74 14.64
C GLU A 60 -2.03 6.68 14.36
N CYS A 61 -2.10 5.99 13.21
CA CYS A 61 -1.16 4.92 12.86
C CYS A 61 0.29 5.41 12.84
N ASP A 62 1.15 4.72 13.57
CA ASP A 62 2.56 5.05 13.75
C ASP A 62 3.52 4.25 12.86
N PHE A 63 3.00 3.38 12.00
CA PHE A 63 3.79 2.53 11.08
C PHE A 63 4.95 1.77 11.75
N SER A 64 4.78 1.35 13.00
CA SER A 64 5.85 0.72 13.79
C SER A 64 6.24 -0.69 13.33
N SER A 65 5.53 -1.28 12.38
CA SER A 65 5.84 -2.58 11.77
C SER A 65 5.23 -2.69 10.37
N MET A 66 5.67 -3.71 9.61
CA MET A 66 5.08 -4.00 8.30
C MET A 66 3.59 -4.36 8.40
N GLU A 67 3.19 -5.08 9.45
CA GLU A 67 1.78 -5.40 9.68
C GLU A 67 0.92 -4.16 9.94
N MET A 68 1.46 -3.13 10.59
CA MET A 68 0.76 -1.86 10.75
C MET A 68 0.55 -1.18 9.39
N LEU A 69 1.53 -1.22 8.49
CA LEU A 69 1.39 -0.68 7.14
C LEU A 69 0.41 -1.52 6.28
N PHE A 70 0.44 -2.85 6.39
CA PHE A 70 -0.55 -3.73 5.74
C PHE A 70 -1.97 -3.44 6.23
N LEU A 71 -2.14 -3.36 7.56
CA LEU A 71 -3.42 -3.06 8.19
C LEU A 71 -3.94 -1.69 7.76
N TYR A 72 -3.06 -0.67 7.75
CA TYR A 72 -3.38 0.67 7.26
C TYR A 72 -3.90 0.63 5.82
N SER A 73 -3.22 -0.09 4.95
CA SER A 73 -3.62 -0.23 3.54
C SER A 73 -4.99 -0.90 3.39
N TYR A 74 -5.25 -1.96 4.17
CA TYR A 74 -6.57 -2.62 4.16
C TYR A 74 -7.69 -1.75 4.72
N VAL A 75 -7.44 -0.95 5.75
CA VAL A 75 -8.42 0.00 6.30
C VAL A 75 -8.66 1.13 5.30
N LEU A 76 -7.61 1.72 4.72
CA LEU A 76 -7.72 2.76 3.69
C LEU A 76 -8.62 2.30 2.52
N GLY A 77 -8.43 1.07 2.06
CA GLY A 77 -9.25 0.50 0.99
C GLY A 77 -10.75 0.37 1.29
N LYS A 78 -11.17 0.58 2.54
CA LYS A 78 -12.57 0.46 3.00
C LYS A 78 -13.20 1.78 3.42
N ILE A 79 -12.40 2.81 3.67
CA ILE A 79 -12.91 4.13 4.07
C ILE A 79 -13.59 4.81 2.88
N LYS A 80 -14.70 5.47 3.17
CA LYS A 80 -15.46 6.27 2.20
C LYS A 80 -15.24 7.74 2.54
N ALA A 81 -14.54 8.45 1.68
CA ALA A 81 -14.29 9.87 1.75
C ALA A 81 -14.04 10.41 0.34
N ASP A 82 -13.88 11.72 0.21
CA ASP A 82 -13.49 12.34 -1.05
C ASP A 82 -12.11 11.87 -1.48
N ILE A 83 -11.88 11.78 -2.79
CA ILE A 83 -10.65 11.17 -3.33
C ILE A 83 -9.39 11.93 -2.90
N GLU A 84 -9.46 13.25 -2.72
CA GLU A 84 -8.35 14.05 -2.23
C GLU A 84 -7.96 13.69 -0.79
N VAL A 85 -8.94 13.37 0.06
CA VAL A 85 -8.71 12.91 1.43
C VAL A 85 -8.08 11.52 1.41
N LEU A 86 -8.64 10.61 0.61
CA LEU A 86 -8.12 9.25 0.45
C LEU A 86 -6.70 9.25 -0.14
N TRP A 87 -6.42 10.14 -1.07
CA TRP A 87 -5.09 10.30 -1.65
C TRP A 87 -4.05 10.78 -0.62
N ARG A 88 -4.42 11.69 0.27
CA ARG A 88 -3.53 12.09 1.38
C ARG A 88 -3.18 10.92 2.29
N TYR A 89 -4.14 10.06 2.64
CA TYR A 89 -3.87 8.84 3.39
C TYR A 89 -3.01 7.86 2.58
N PHE A 90 -3.23 7.75 1.28
CA PHE A 90 -2.39 6.93 0.40
C PHE A 90 -0.94 7.42 0.39
N CYS A 91 -0.71 8.72 0.23
CA CYS A 91 0.63 9.32 0.27
C CYS A 91 1.33 9.08 1.61
N LYS A 92 0.60 9.19 2.74
CA LYS A 92 1.14 8.88 4.07
C LYS A 92 1.65 7.44 4.15
N ALA A 93 0.94 6.46 3.60
CA ALA A 93 1.42 5.08 3.52
C ALA A 93 2.58 4.90 2.52
N ALA A 94 2.55 5.60 1.39
CA ALA A 94 3.60 5.55 0.38
C ALA A 94 4.97 5.99 0.92
N GLU A 95 5.01 6.98 1.82
CA GLU A 95 6.23 7.44 2.49
C GLU A 95 6.92 6.36 3.33
N HIS A 96 6.13 5.39 3.84
CA HIS A 96 6.61 4.27 4.66
C HIS A 96 6.82 2.98 3.85
N THR A 97 6.62 3.02 2.54
CA THR A 97 6.78 1.86 1.66
C THR A 97 8.25 1.72 1.25
N ASP A 98 8.88 0.62 1.67
CA ASP A 98 10.31 0.35 1.47
C ASP A 98 10.62 -1.04 0.87
N ASN A 99 9.57 -1.81 0.55
CA ASN A 99 9.69 -3.13 -0.06
C ASN A 99 8.48 -3.45 -0.95
N TRP A 100 8.63 -4.49 -1.77
CA TRP A 100 7.61 -4.89 -2.75
C TRP A 100 6.29 -5.31 -2.09
N SER A 101 6.33 -5.94 -0.92
CA SER A 101 5.13 -6.48 -0.27
C SER A 101 4.23 -5.35 0.26
N THR A 102 4.82 -4.32 0.89
CA THR A 102 4.08 -3.15 1.35
C THR A 102 3.53 -2.33 0.18
N CYS A 103 4.31 -2.19 -0.89
CA CYS A 103 3.90 -1.53 -2.12
C CYS A 103 2.67 -2.20 -2.76
N ASP A 104 2.76 -3.51 -2.99
CA ASP A 104 1.73 -4.24 -3.72
C ASP A 104 0.42 -4.31 -2.91
N ILE A 105 0.49 -4.47 -1.58
CA ILE A 105 -0.69 -4.44 -0.72
C ILE A 105 -1.34 -3.05 -0.70
N LEU A 106 -0.56 -1.98 -0.63
CA LEU A 106 -1.06 -0.61 -0.69
C LEU A 106 -1.80 -0.36 -2.02
N CYS A 107 -1.17 -0.66 -3.14
CA CYS A 107 -1.74 -0.47 -4.46
C CYS A 107 -3.02 -1.28 -4.68
N GLN A 108 -3.00 -2.58 -4.36
CA GLN A 108 -4.16 -3.47 -4.53
C GLN A 108 -5.32 -3.14 -3.60
N SER A 109 -5.05 -2.51 -2.47
CA SER A 109 -6.10 -2.09 -1.53
C SER A 109 -6.81 -0.81 -1.97
N PHE A 110 -6.19 0.06 -2.76
CA PHE A 110 -6.71 1.37 -3.16
C PHE A 110 -7.71 1.29 -4.32
N LYS A 111 -8.78 0.53 -4.15
CA LYS A 111 -9.83 0.31 -5.17
C LYS A 111 -10.62 1.57 -5.54
N GLN A 112 -10.56 2.61 -4.75
CA GLN A 112 -11.13 3.92 -5.05
C GLN A 112 -10.56 4.53 -6.33
N CYS A 113 -9.37 4.08 -6.75
CA CYS A 113 -8.76 4.41 -8.05
C CYS A 113 -9.69 4.10 -9.22
N GLU A 114 -10.41 2.97 -9.20
CA GLU A 114 -11.30 2.55 -10.31
C GLU A 114 -12.36 3.59 -10.69
N LYS A 115 -12.82 4.37 -9.71
CA LYS A 115 -13.84 5.43 -9.90
C LYS A 115 -13.26 6.82 -10.09
N ASN A 116 -11.93 6.98 -9.92
CA ASN A 116 -11.26 8.27 -9.91
C ASN A 116 -9.97 8.22 -10.73
N LYS A 117 -10.00 7.51 -11.87
CA LYS A 117 -8.81 7.20 -12.67
C LYS A 117 -8.05 8.44 -13.11
N ASP A 118 -8.73 9.46 -13.62
CA ASP A 118 -8.07 10.67 -14.14
C ASP A 118 -7.33 11.43 -13.03
N PHE A 119 -7.98 11.60 -11.87
CA PHE A 119 -7.36 12.23 -10.71
C PHE A 119 -6.12 11.45 -10.24
N VAL A 120 -6.24 10.14 -10.10
CA VAL A 120 -5.14 9.31 -9.61
C VAL A 120 -4.01 9.25 -10.65
N LEU A 121 -4.33 9.15 -11.95
CA LEU A 121 -3.32 9.14 -13.02
C LEU A 121 -2.45 10.40 -13.00
N GLU A 122 -3.04 11.57 -12.83
CA GLU A 122 -2.30 12.83 -12.68
C GLU A 122 -1.27 12.75 -11.55
N LYS A 123 -1.69 12.23 -10.39
CA LYS A 123 -0.81 12.07 -9.22
C LYS A 123 0.26 10.99 -9.38
N LEU A 124 -0.02 9.93 -10.16
CA LEU A 124 0.97 8.89 -10.44
C LEU A 124 2.12 9.40 -11.34
N ILE A 125 1.88 10.42 -12.16
CA ILE A 125 2.94 11.07 -12.95
C ILE A 125 3.98 11.69 -12.00
N ASP A 126 3.55 12.39 -10.96
CA ASP A 126 4.47 12.96 -9.96
C ASP A 126 5.29 11.86 -9.27
N PHE A 127 4.70 10.70 -9.02
CA PHE A 127 5.40 9.54 -8.43
C PHE A 127 6.44 8.96 -9.39
N LEU A 128 6.13 8.84 -10.68
CA LEU A 128 7.06 8.38 -11.71
C LEU A 128 8.26 9.33 -11.86
N GLU A 129 8.02 10.64 -11.77
CA GLU A 129 9.04 11.68 -11.96
C GLU A 129 9.82 11.99 -10.67
N SER A 130 9.43 11.42 -9.53
CA SER A 130 10.03 11.70 -8.23
C SER A 130 11.49 11.25 -8.08
N GLY A 131 11.96 10.29 -8.90
CA GLY A 131 13.25 9.62 -8.74
C GLY A 131 13.36 8.72 -7.50
N LYS A 132 12.30 8.57 -6.69
CA LYS A 132 12.26 7.71 -5.51
C LYS A 132 11.83 6.30 -5.91
N THR A 133 12.66 5.30 -5.62
CA THR A 133 12.48 3.90 -6.05
C THR A 133 11.07 3.36 -5.77
N TYR A 134 10.56 3.54 -4.57
CA TYR A 134 9.26 2.98 -4.21
C TYR A 134 8.07 3.83 -4.65
N TYR A 135 8.22 5.12 -4.84
CA TYR A 135 7.19 5.95 -5.49
C TYR A 135 7.03 5.55 -6.96
N MET A 136 8.14 5.37 -7.68
CA MET A 136 8.12 4.88 -9.05
C MET A 136 7.50 3.47 -9.13
N ARG A 137 7.86 2.56 -8.20
CA ARG A 137 7.24 1.23 -8.12
C ARG A 137 5.73 1.31 -7.87
N ILE A 138 5.29 2.13 -6.90
CA ILE A 138 3.86 2.34 -6.63
C ILE A 138 3.13 2.78 -7.90
N ALA A 139 3.68 3.76 -8.62
CA ALA A 139 3.06 4.25 -9.84
C ALA A 139 2.96 3.14 -10.90
N VAL A 140 4.02 2.36 -11.13
CA VAL A 140 4.02 1.25 -12.08
C VAL A 140 3.00 0.17 -11.67
N VAL A 141 2.96 -0.23 -10.40
CA VAL A 141 2.01 -1.25 -9.90
C VAL A 141 0.57 -0.75 -10.01
N MET A 142 0.31 0.54 -9.72
CA MET A 142 -1.01 1.14 -9.91
C MET A 142 -1.42 1.17 -11.39
N LEU A 143 -0.52 1.56 -12.30
CA LEU A 143 -0.77 1.54 -13.74
C LEU A 143 -1.08 0.12 -14.22
N MET A 144 -0.33 -0.88 -13.79
CA MET A 144 -0.57 -2.29 -14.12
C MET A 144 -1.91 -2.79 -13.57
N THR A 145 -2.30 -2.36 -12.37
CA THR A 145 -3.49 -2.87 -11.69
C THR A 145 -4.79 -2.27 -12.23
N TYR A 146 -4.79 -0.97 -12.59
CA TYR A 146 -6.02 -0.22 -12.84
C TYR A 146 -6.13 0.40 -14.24
N TYR A 147 -5.02 0.51 -15.01
CA TYR A 147 -4.99 1.26 -16.27
C TYR A 147 -4.68 0.43 -17.50
N LEU A 148 -4.56 -0.90 -17.40
CA LEU A 148 -4.44 -1.78 -18.58
C LEU A 148 -5.81 -1.99 -19.23
N THR A 149 -6.37 -0.91 -19.77
CA THR A 149 -7.66 -0.87 -20.47
C THR A 149 -7.51 -0.11 -21.78
N ASP A 150 -8.40 -0.33 -22.75
CA ASP A 150 -8.35 0.33 -24.07
C ASP A 150 -8.22 1.86 -23.96
N GLU A 151 -8.84 2.46 -22.97
CA GLU A 151 -8.85 3.91 -22.75
C GLU A 151 -7.48 4.47 -22.33
N TYR A 152 -6.70 3.70 -21.56
CA TYR A 152 -5.45 4.19 -20.94
C TYR A 152 -4.19 3.50 -21.45
N ILE A 153 -4.30 2.43 -22.25
CA ILE A 153 -3.16 1.58 -22.65
C ILE A 153 -2.05 2.38 -23.33
N ASP A 154 -2.38 3.30 -24.23
CA ASP A 154 -1.39 4.11 -24.94
C ASP A 154 -0.61 5.02 -23.98
N THR A 155 -1.29 5.52 -22.96
CA THR A 155 -0.65 6.32 -21.90
C THR A 155 0.29 5.47 -21.05
N VAL A 156 -0.15 4.26 -20.65
CA VAL A 156 0.69 3.31 -19.90
C VAL A 156 1.94 2.93 -20.70
N LEU A 157 1.80 2.62 -21.99
CA LEU A 157 2.93 2.27 -22.85
C LEU A 157 3.93 3.42 -23.04
N ARG A 158 3.45 4.67 -23.14
CA ARG A 158 4.34 5.85 -23.19
C ARG A 158 5.16 6.00 -21.90
N PHE A 159 4.54 5.78 -20.73
CA PHE A 159 5.26 5.82 -19.46
C PHE A 159 6.25 4.66 -19.36
N ALA A 160 5.87 3.45 -19.75
CA ALA A 160 6.76 2.31 -19.76
C ALA A 160 8.00 2.55 -20.63
N ASP A 161 7.84 3.14 -21.81
CA ASP A 161 8.95 3.49 -22.69
C ASP A 161 9.85 4.61 -22.12
N LYS A 162 9.24 5.66 -21.58
CA LYS A 162 9.96 6.81 -20.97
C LYS A 162 10.87 6.36 -19.83
N PHE A 163 10.40 5.47 -18.95
CA PHE A 163 11.08 5.09 -17.71
C PHE A 163 11.75 3.70 -17.75
N LYS A 164 11.81 3.04 -18.90
CA LYS A 164 12.33 1.65 -19.08
C LYS A 164 13.76 1.42 -18.58
N ASN A 165 14.56 2.47 -18.42
CA ASN A 165 15.94 2.39 -17.97
C ASN A 165 16.14 2.77 -16.51
N ASP A 166 15.07 3.17 -15.82
CA ASP A 166 15.15 3.60 -14.42
C ASP A 166 15.10 2.39 -13.48
N GLY A 167 16.04 2.27 -12.58
CA GLY A 167 16.13 1.36 -11.45
C GLY A 167 15.61 -0.08 -11.58
N TYR A 168 16.04 -0.94 -10.67
CA TYR A 168 15.69 -2.37 -10.67
C TYR A 168 14.19 -2.63 -10.44
N TYR A 169 13.58 -1.94 -9.48
CA TYR A 169 12.18 -2.18 -9.14
C TYR A 169 11.21 -1.70 -10.21
N TYR A 170 11.57 -0.65 -10.94
CA TYR A 170 10.80 -0.22 -12.09
C TYR A 170 10.81 -1.28 -13.19
N LYS A 171 12.00 -1.83 -13.53
CA LYS A 171 12.13 -2.88 -14.52
C LYS A 171 11.38 -4.16 -14.17
N MET A 172 11.27 -4.49 -12.87
CA MET A 172 10.46 -5.63 -12.43
C MET A 172 8.96 -5.37 -12.57
N GLY A 173 8.50 -4.16 -12.28
CA GLY A 173 7.11 -3.78 -12.46
C GLY A 173 6.71 -3.74 -13.91
#